data_8687d92a6f36b99514e4b48ab7607071
#
_entry.id   8687d92a6f36b99514e4b48ab7607071
#
_cell.length_a   1.000
_cell.length_b   1.000
_cell.length_c   1.000
_cell.angle_alpha   90.00
_cell.angle_beta   90.00
_cell.angle_gamma   90.00
#
_symmetry.space_group_name_H-M   'P 1'
#
loop_
_entity.id
_entity.type
_entity.pdbx_description
1 polymer ?
#
loop_
_entity_poly.entity_id
_entity_poly.type
_entity_poly.pdbx_seq_one_letter_code
_entity_poly.pdbx_strand_id
1 'polypeptide(L)'
;RHIVKGSDDSPSTMAFKASKIALQRSGISANELDMILFATLSPDLYFPGSGVLLQELLGISTCPSMDIRMQCSGFIYSIATADQFIKSGMYKNILVVGAENHSGGLDMSSRGRAVSVIFGDGAGAAVLTREKDKSFGIMSSHLYSEGKYAKELSLIGPSTQRWVPEIMDANDPNDETYFPFMNGQMVFKHAIT
;
A
#
# COMPACT_ATOMS: atom_id res chain seq x y z
N ARG A 1 -1.79 -9.24 15.46
CA ARG A 1 -1.20 -9.32 14.12
C ARG A 1 -1.85 -10.43 13.33
N HIS A 2 -2.23 -10.15 12.08
CA HIS A 2 -2.76 -11.14 11.15
C HIS A 2 -1.67 -11.56 10.17
N ILE A 3 -1.61 -12.85 9.86
CA ILE A 3 -0.67 -13.44 8.89
C ILE A 3 -1.48 -14.35 7.98
N VAL A 4 -1.38 -14.12 6.68
CA VAL A 4 -1.99 -14.97 5.66
C VAL A 4 -1.06 -16.16 5.40
N LYS A 5 -1.49 -17.36 5.71
CA LYS A 5 -0.72 -18.60 5.50
C LYS A 5 -1.44 -19.52 4.54
N GLY A 6 -0.72 -19.92 3.47
CA GLY A 6 -1.18 -20.98 2.56
C GLY A 6 -2.55 -20.70 1.92
N SER A 7 -2.93 -19.44 1.81
CA SER A 7 -4.14 -19.00 1.13
C SER A 7 -3.76 -18.33 -0.20
N ASP A 8 -4.72 -18.25 -1.09
CA ASP A 8 -4.63 -17.48 -2.32
C ASP A 8 -4.79 -15.97 -2.07
N ASP A 9 -4.72 -15.54 -0.80
CA ASP A 9 -4.84 -14.14 -0.43
C ASP A 9 -3.56 -13.38 -0.77
N SER A 10 -3.66 -12.51 -1.74
CA SER A 10 -2.67 -11.54 -2.18
C SER A 10 -3.14 -10.12 -1.85
N PRO A 11 -2.31 -9.09 -2.00
CA PRO A 11 -2.76 -7.72 -1.82
C PRO A 11 -3.99 -7.36 -2.64
N SER A 12 -4.06 -7.74 -3.92
CA SER A 12 -5.21 -7.45 -4.77
C SER A 12 -6.47 -8.21 -4.35
N THR A 13 -6.36 -9.48 -3.95
CA THR A 13 -7.53 -10.26 -3.51
C THR A 13 -8.05 -9.82 -2.14
N MET A 14 -7.17 -9.45 -1.21
CA MET A 14 -7.57 -8.83 0.07
C MET A 14 -8.22 -7.47 -0.17
N ALA A 15 -7.62 -6.64 -1.05
CA ALA A 15 -8.16 -5.37 -1.48
C ALA A 15 -9.56 -5.50 -2.10
N PHE A 16 -9.77 -6.53 -2.94
CA PHE A 16 -11.08 -6.81 -3.52
C PHE A 16 -12.14 -7.06 -2.43
N LYS A 17 -11.82 -7.87 -1.42
CA LYS A 17 -12.73 -8.15 -0.30
C LYS A 17 -13.09 -6.85 0.45
N ALA A 18 -12.08 -6.01 0.75
CA ALA A 18 -12.27 -4.72 1.41
C ALA A 18 -13.07 -3.73 0.54
N SER A 19 -12.78 -3.67 -0.75
CA SER A 19 -13.45 -2.80 -1.72
C SER A 19 -14.93 -3.13 -1.86
N LYS A 20 -15.31 -4.42 -1.88
CA LYS A 20 -16.71 -4.83 -1.91
C LYS A 20 -17.49 -4.27 -0.71
N ILE A 21 -16.89 -4.30 0.47
CA ILE A 21 -17.51 -3.75 1.68
C ILE A 21 -17.63 -2.23 1.58
N ALA A 22 -16.59 -1.54 1.11
CA ALA A 22 -16.59 -0.09 0.96
C ALA A 22 -17.65 0.37 -0.06
N LEU A 23 -17.73 -0.29 -1.22
CA LEU A 23 -18.73 -0.03 -2.26
C LEU A 23 -20.15 -0.28 -1.73
N GLN A 24 -20.39 -1.39 -1.05
CA GLN A 24 -21.67 -1.67 -0.45
C GLN A 24 -22.11 -0.59 0.56
N ARG A 25 -21.18 -0.14 1.41
CA ARG A 25 -21.45 0.89 2.42
C ARG A 25 -21.67 2.28 1.82
N SER A 26 -21.00 2.59 0.73
CA SER A 26 -21.15 3.89 0.04
C SER A 26 -22.41 3.94 -0.84
N GLY A 27 -23.00 2.81 -1.19
CA GLY A 27 -24.09 2.72 -2.17
C GLY A 27 -23.65 2.99 -3.61
N ILE A 28 -22.33 3.02 -3.88
CA ILE A 28 -21.76 3.26 -5.21
C ILE A 28 -21.40 1.90 -5.82
N SER A 29 -21.83 1.67 -7.06
CA SER A 29 -21.42 0.47 -7.79
C SER A 29 -19.99 0.61 -8.34
N ALA A 30 -19.34 -0.52 -8.60
CA ALA A 30 -18.00 -0.52 -9.16
C ALA A 30 -17.90 0.23 -10.50
N ASN A 31 -18.94 0.14 -11.33
CA ASN A 31 -19.01 0.81 -12.64
C ASN A 31 -19.16 2.35 -12.53
N GLU A 32 -19.47 2.88 -11.36
CA GLU A 32 -19.53 4.33 -11.12
C GLU A 32 -18.22 4.91 -10.61
N LEU A 33 -17.20 4.08 -10.44
CA LEU A 33 -15.86 4.54 -10.07
C LEU A 33 -15.18 5.22 -11.24
N ASP A 34 -14.61 6.38 -10.99
CA ASP A 34 -13.83 7.14 -11.96
C ASP A 34 -12.33 6.82 -11.85
N MET A 35 -11.87 6.35 -10.69
CA MET A 35 -10.46 6.03 -10.45
C MET A 35 -10.29 5.07 -9.27
N ILE A 36 -9.21 4.26 -9.34
CA ILE A 36 -8.68 3.45 -8.22
C ILE A 36 -7.32 4.01 -7.83
N LEU A 37 -7.12 4.29 -6.54
CA LEU A 37 -5.83 4.57 -5.93
C LEU A 37 -5.47 3.41 -5.00
N PHE A 38 -4.39 2.72 -5.31
CA PHE A 38 -3.95 1.54 -4.58
C PHE A 38 -2.63 1.81 -3.87
N ALA A 39 -2.65 1.86 -2.55
CA ALA A 39 -1.45 2.04 -1.74
C ALA A 39 -0.91 0.68 -1.30
N THR A 40 0.31 0.36 -1.72
CA THR A 40 1.03 -0.84 -1.29
C THR A 40 2.54 -0.69 -1.45
N LEU A 41 3.29 -1.39 -0.62
CA LEU A 41 4.73 -1.61 -0.81
C LEU A 41 5.06 -3.09 -1.02
N SER A 42 4.05 -3.96 -0.90
CA SER A 42 4.15 -5.40 -1.15
C SER A 42 3.20 -5.83 -2.29
N PRO A 43 3.38 -5.31 -3.52
CA PRO A 43 2.45 -5.58 -4.62
C PRO A 43 2.45 -7.07 -4.99
N ASP A 44 1.36 -7.52 -5.60
CA ASP A 44 1.25 -8.89 -6.15
C ASP A 44 2.35 -9.19 -7.17
N LEU A 45 2.62 -8.21 -8.02
CA LEU A 45 3.64 -8.25 -9.06
C LEU A 45 4.48 -6.98 -8.98
N TYR A 46 5.76 -7.07 -9.33
CA TYR A 46 6.62 -5.88 -9.40
C TYR A 46 6.07 -4.85 -10.41
N PHE A 47 5.55 -5.34 -11.53
CA PHE A 47 4.72 -4.61 -12.49
C PHE A 47 3.77 -5.60 -13.18
N PRO A 48 2.58 -5.18 -13.66
CA PRO A 48 2.07 -3.78 -13.67
C PRO A 48 1.72 -3.30 -12.28
N GLY A 49 1.13 -3.36 -11.47
CA GLY A 49 0.76 -2.94 -10.14
C GLY A 49 -0.49 -3.68 -9.66
N SER A 50 -0.75 -3.60 -8.38
CA SER A 50 -1.89 -4.29 -7.76
C SER A 50 -3.23 -3.63 -8.09
N GLY A 51 -3.21 -2.34 -8.42
CA GLY A 51 -4.44 -1.59 -8.73
C GLY A 51 -5.13 -2.05 -10.00
N VAL A 52 -4.37 -2.44 -11.05
CA VAL A 52 -4.98 -2.99 -12.28
C VAL A 52 -5.51 -4.41 -12.07
N LEU A 53 -4.89 -5.19 -11.19
CA LEU A 53 -5.41 -6.51 -10.80
C LEU A 53 -6.71 -6.37 -10.01
N LEU A 54 -6.79 -5.39 -9.11
CA LEU A 54 -8.04 -5.07 -8.42
C LEU A 54 -9.12 -4.61 -9.39
N GLN A 55 -8.77 -3.80 -10.39
CA GLN A 55 -9.70 -3.36 -11.45
C GLN A 55 -10.35 -4.56 -12.15
N GLU A 56 -9.54 -5.54 -12.55
CA GLU A 56 -10.01 -6.78 -13.17
C GLU A 56 -10.94 -7.57 -12.24
N LEU A 57 -10.55 -7.74 -10.97
CA LEU A 57 -11.36 -8.43 -9.96
C LEU A 57 -12.72 -7.74 -9.72
N LEU A 58 -12.78 -6.42 -9.84
CA LEU A 58 -14.02 -5.63 -9.74
C LEU A 58 -14.88 -5.68 -11.00
N GLY A 59 -14.34 -6.22 -12.11
CA GLY A 59 -15.05 -6.30 -13.40
C GLY A 59 -15.18 -4.95 -14.11
N ILE A 60 -14.25 -4.02 -13.89
CA ILE A 60 -14.27 -2.68 -14.47
C ILE A 60 -13.20 -2.59 -15.58
N SER A 61 -13.59 -2.15 -16.78
CA SER A 61 -12.70 -2.17 -17.94
C SER A 61 -12.00 -0.84 -18.26
N THR A 62 -12.54 0.30 -17.82
CA THR A 62 -12.10 1.63 -18.27
C THR A 62 -11.71 2.59 -17.15
N CYS A 63 -11.84 2.18 -15.89
CA CYS A 63 -11.47 2.99 -14.75
C CYS A 63 -9.93 3.06 -14.64
N PRO A 64 -9.28 4.23 -14.67
CA PRO A 64 -7.86 4.33 -14.44
C PRO A 64 -7.46 3.85 -13.05
N SER A 65 -6.30 3.23 -12.95
CA SER A 65 -5.74 2.78 -11.69
C SER A 65 -4.32 3.30 -11.52
N MET A 66 -3.98 3.74 -10.31
CA MET A 66 -2.65 4.21 -9.96
C MET A 66 -2.22 3.63 -8.62
N ASP A 67 -1.06 2.96 -8.64
CA ASP A 67 -0.44 2.47 -7.42
C ASP A 67 0.40 3.58 -6.77
N ILE A 68 0.27 3.73 -5.46
CA ILE A 68 1.02 4.71 -4.66
C ILE A 68 1.93 3.96 -3.70
N ARG A 69 3.23 4.19 -3.84
CA ARG A 69 4.26 3.59 -2.99
C ARG A 69 4.79 4.63 -2.00
N MET A 70 4.10 4.79 -0.87
CA MET A 70 4.48 5.69 0.23
C MET A 70 4.49 4.96 1.58
N GLN A 71 4.90 3.70 1.56
CA GLN A 71 5.02 2.82 2.71
C GLN A 71 3.80 2.92 3.63
N CYS A 72 4.00 2.96 4.95
CA CYS A 72 2.92 3.01 5.95
C CYS A 72 1.98 4.21 5.80
N SER A 73 2.42 5.30 5.18
CA SER A 73 1.62 6.51 4.94
C SER A 73 0.84 6.46 3.62
N GLY A 74 1.00 5.41 2.81
CA GLY A 74 0.45 5.31 1.46
C GLY A 74 -1.05 5.57 1.39
N PHE A 75 -1.83 5.05 2.33
CA PHE A 75 -3.28 5.28 2.39
C PHE A 75 -3.62 6.76 2.60
N ILE A 76 -2.89 7.47 3.47
CA ILE A 76 -3.10 8.91 3.71
C ILE A 76 -2.71 9.74 2.48
N TYR A 77 -1.59 9.40 1.82
CA TYR A 77 -1.20 10.05 0.55
C TYR A 77 -2.24 9.81 -0.54
N SER A 78 -2.81 8.59 -0.61
CA SER A 78 -3.88 8.26 -1.55
C SER A 78 -5.15 9.07 -1.28
N ILE A 79 -5.55 9.22 -0.01
CA ILE A 79 -6.68 10.07 0.37
C ILE A 79 -6.44 11.53 -0.04
N ALA A 80 -5.25 12.07 0.26
CA ALA A 80 -4.92 13.46 -0.12
C ALA A 80 -4.92 13.65 -1.64
N THR A 81 -4.43 12.67 -2.39
CA THR A 81 -4.46 12.68 -3.87
C THR A 81 -5.89 12.63 -4.40
N ALA A 82 -6.72 11.73 -3.86
CA ALA A 82 -8.14 11.62 -4.23
C ALA A 82 -8.90 12.92 -3.96
N ASP A 83 -8.67 13.54 -2.81
CA ASP A 83 -9.27 14.82 -2.45
C ASP A 83 -8.97 15.91 -3.50
N GLN A 84 -7.71 16.00 -3.96
CA GLN A 84 -7.33 16.97 -4.97
C GLN A 84 -7.96 16.65 -6.35
N PHE A 85 -8.03 15.40 -6.74
CA PHE A 85 -8.72 15.02 -7.99
C PHE A 85 -10.21 15.35 -7.94
N ILE A 86 -10.87 15.13 -6.80
CA ILE A 86 -12.28 15.48 -6.62
C ILE A 86 -12.48 17.00 -6.59
N LYS A 87 -11.64 17.73 -5.85
CA LYS A 87 -11.70 19.21 -5.77
C LYS A 87 -11.44 19.89 -7.10
N SER A 88 -10.52 19.37 -7.91
CA SER A 88 -10.26 19.86 -9.27
C SER A 88 -11.40 19.59 -10.24
N GLY A 89 -12.30 18.68 -9.91
CA GLY A 89 -13.40 18.26 -10.76
C GLY A 89 -13.03 17.21 -11.82
N MET A 90 -11.79 16.66 -11.74
CA MET A 90 -11.33 15.65 -12.68
C MET A 90 -12.11 14.34 -12.51
N TYR A 91 -12.33 13.93 -11.25
CA TYR A 91 -13.06 12.72 -10.88
C TYR A 91 -14.11 13.04 -9.82
N LYS A 92 -15.11 12.16 -9.71
CA LYS A 92 -16.22 12.28 -8.76
C LYS A 92 -16.18 11.19 -7.70
N ASN A 93 -15.98 9.94 -8.11
CA ASN A 93 -15.98 8.77 -7.26
C ASN A 93 -14.64 8.05 -7.35
N ILE A 94 -13.88 8.02 -6.27
CA ILE A 94 -12.56 7.42 -6.23
C ILE A 94 -12.54 6.32 -5.16
N LEU A 95 -12.13 5.12 -5.55
CA LEU A 95 -11.83 4.04 -4.62
C LEU A 95 -10.38 4.18 -4.14
N VAL A 96 -10.19 4.36 -2.85
CA VAL A 96 -8.88 4.36 -2.21
C VAL A 96 -8.70 3.06 -1.44
N VAL A 97 -7.61 2.36 -1.71
CA VAL A 97 -7.30 1.06 -1.09
C VAL A 97 -5.88 1.08 -0.53
N GLY A 98 -5.71 0.50 0.65
CA GLY A 98 -4.41 0.10 1.18
C GLY A 98 -4.42 -1.41 1.43
N ALA A 99 -3.44 -2.12 0.91
CA ALA A 99 -3.32 -3.56 1.13
C ALA A 99 -1.86 -3.98 1.19
N GLU A 100 -1.54 -4.82 2.16
CA GLU A 100 -0.19 -5.31 2.39
C GLU A 100 -0.19 -6.80 2.70
N ASN A 101 0.78 -7.51 2.12
CA ASN A 101 1.16 -8.86 2.50
C ASN A 101 2.64 -8.88 2.87
N HIS A 102 2.95 -8.54 4.12
CA HIS A 102 4.32 -8.49 4.60
C HIS A 102 4.84 -9.84 5.06
N SER A 103 3.97 -10.75 5.48
CA SER A 103 4.36 -12.00 6.11
C SER A 103 5.22 -12.88 5.20
N GLY A 104 5.05 -12.78 3.89
CA GLY A 104 5.83 -13.53 2.90
C GLY A 104 7.31 -13.10 2.80
N GLY A 105 7.65 -11.89 3.24
CA GLY A 105 9.01 -11.33 3.17
C GLY A 105 9.65 -11.08 4.53
N LEU A 106 9.03 -11.52 5.64
CA LEU A 106 9.58 -11.31 6.97
C LEU A 106 10.49 -12.45 7.42
N ASP A 107 11.64 -12.10 7.98
CA ASP A 107 12.48 -13.05 8.72
C ASP A 107 11.82 -13.40 10.07
N MET A 108 11.31 -14.61 10.15
CA MET A 108 10.65 -15.12 11.37
C MET A 108 11.60 -15.72 12.39
N SER A 109 12.92 -15.70 12.13
CA SER A 109 13.95 -16.12 13.07
C SER A 109 14.21 -15.05 14.16
N SER A 110 15.09 -15.36 15.10
CA SER A 110 15.51 -14.39 16.12
C SER A 110 16.16 -13.13 15.55
N ARG A 111 16.79 -13.22 14.39
CA ARG A 111 17.41 -12.11 13.66
C ARG A 111 16.35 -11.07 13.24
N GLY A 112 15.23 -11.51 12.65
CA GLY A 112 14.15 -10.65 12.18
C GLY A 112 13.21 -10.14 13.26
N ARG A 113 13.47 -10.46 14.52
CA ARG A 113 12.57 -10.20 15.66
C ARG A 113 12.13 -8.73 15.77
N ALA A 114 13.03 -7.79 15.52
CA ALA A 114 12.74 -6.35 15.62
C ALA A 114 11.66 -5.89 14.64
N VAL A 115 11.54 -6.56 13.49
CA VAL A 115 10.61 -6.23 12.41
C VAL A 115 9.40 -7.17 12.42
N SER A 116 9.64 -8.47 12.49
CA SER A 116 8.60 -9.49 12.32
C SER A 116 7.48 -9.44 13.36
N VAL A 117 7.71 -8.82 14.53
CA VAL A 117 6.69 -8.69 15.58
C VAL A 117 5.68 -7.56 15.35
N ILE A 118 5.96 -6.60 14.47
CA ILE A 118 5.10 -5.43 14.25
C ILE A 118 4.39 -5.44 12.90
N PHE A 119 4.95 -6.08 11.88
CA PHE A 119 4.33 -6.17 10.57
C PHE A 119 3.34 -7.33 10.45
N GLY A 120 2.33 -7.17 9.63
CA GLY A 120 1.31 -8.17 9.35
C GLY A 120 0.61 -7.89 8.03
N ASP A 121 -0.40 -8.69 7.71
CA ASP A 121 -1.12 -8.66 6.45
C ASP A 121 -2.53 -8.10 6.65
N GLY A 122 -3.03 -7.40 5.65
CA GLY A 122 -4.37 -6.86 5.70
C GLY A 122 -4.69 -5.90 4.57
N ALA A 123 -5.96 -5.56 4.43
CA ALA A 123 -6.45 -4.56 3.49
C ALA A 123 -7.58 -3.73 4.08
N GLY A 124 -7.63 -2.46 3.66
CA GLY A 124 -8.70 -1.53 3.94
C GLY A 124 -9.05 -0.71 2.71
N ALA A 125 -10.32 -0.29 2.59
CA ALA A 125 -10.76 0.51 1.46
C ALA A 125 -11.76 1.59 1.89
N ALA A 126 -11.76 2.71 1.17
CA ALA A 126 -12.74 3.78 1.31
C ALA A 126 -13.14 4.30 -0.08
N VAL A 127 -14.40 4.68 -0.24
CA VAL A 127 -14.89 5.40 -1.41
C VAL A 127 -14.98 6.88 -1.07
N LEU A 128 -14.25 7.71 -1.80
CA LEU A 128 -14.35 9.16 -1.70
C LEU A 128 -15.23 9.67 -2.84
N THR A 129 -16.20 10.51 -2.48
CA THR A 129 -17.14 11.11 -3.45
C THR A 129 -17.19 12.61 -3.30
N ARG A 130 -17.62 13.28 -4.35
CA ARG A 130 -17.86 14.71 -4.30
C ARG A 130 -19.07 15.04 -3.40
N GLU A 131 -18.85 15.83 -2.35
CA GLU A 131 -19.90 16.37 -1.50
C GLU A 131 -20.21 17.82 -1.92
N LYS A 132 -21.50 18.20 -1.85
CA LYS A 132 -21.96 19.56 -2.15
C LYS A 132 -21.88 20.45 -0.92
N ASP A 133 -22.16 19.88 0.25
CA ASP A 133 -22.06 20.59 1.53
C ASP A 133 -20.59 20.72 1.95
N LYS A 134 -20.09 21.95 1.93
CA LYS A 134 -18.69 22.26 2.24
C LYS A 134 -18.35 22.12 3.73
N SER A 135 -19.32 21.85 4.59
CA SER A 135 -19.10 21.59 6.02
C SER A 135 -18.61 20.16 6.29
N PHE A 136 -18.71 19.27 5.30
CA PHE A 136 -18.27 17.87 5.38
C PHE A 136 -17.07 17.60 4.47
N GLY A 137 -16.28 16.59 4.85
CA GLY A 137 -15.19 16.08 4.04
C GLY A 137 -13.81 16.33 4.63
N ILE A 138 -12.79 16.25 3.77
CA ILE A 138 -11.39 16.44 4.17
C ILE A 138 -11.10 17.93 4.28
N MET A 139 -10.86 18.38 5.52
CA MET A 139 -10.63 19.79 5.82
C MET A 139 -9.25 20.25 5.40
N SER A 140 -8.22 19.44 5.67
CA SER A 140 -6.84 19.70 5.29
C SER A 140 -6.04 18.40 5.20
N SER A 141 -4.95 18.43 4.43
CA SER A 141 -3.98 17.33 4.32
C SER A 141 -2.58 17.87 4.56
N HIS A 142 -1.82 17.18 5.42
CA HIS A 142 -0.45 17.54 5.76
C HIS A 142 0.43 16.32 5.51
N LEU A 143 1.33 16.41 4.52
CA LEU A 143 2.18 15.33 4.08
C LEU A 143 3.64 15.75 4.24
N TYR A 144 4.44 14.91 4.90
CA TYR A 144 5.85 15.20 5.18
C TYR A 144 6.71 13.99 4.86
N SER A 145 7.96 14.25 4.47
CA SER A 145 8.99 13.23 4.28
C SER A 145 10.34 13.79 4.71
N GLU A 146 11.16 12.96 5.34
CA GLU A 146 12.50 13.34 5.75
C GLU A 146 13.53 12.31 5.28
N GLY A 147 14.11 12.55 4.09
CA GLY A 147 14.96 11.60 3.37
C GLY A 147 16.25 11.22 4.10
N LYS A 148 16.72 12.03 5.07
CA LYS A 148 17.94 11.70 5.84
C LYS A 148 17.80 10.42 6.68
N TYR A 149 16.57 10.01 6.98
CA TYR A 149 16.25 8.79 7.74
C TYR A 149 15.81 7.62 6.86
N ALA A 150 15.97 7.71 5.54
CA ALA A 150 15.44 6.70 4.61
C ALA A 150 15.94 5.27 4.87
N LYS A 151 17.12 5.11 5.46
CA LYS A 151 17.73 3.80 5.75
C LYS A 151 17.39 3.24 7.14
N GLU A 152 16.71 4.01 8.00
CA GLU A 152 16.40 3.58 9.37
C GLU A 152 15.29 2.51 9.41
N LEU A 153 14.46 2.45 8.37
CA LEU A 153 13.52 1.37 8.11
C LEU A 153 13.52 1.11 6.60
N SER A 154 14.18 0.05 6.16
CA SER A 154 14.41 -0.19 4.74
C SER A 154 14.52 -1.67 4.40
N LEU A 155 14.20 -1.98 3.15
CA LEU A 155 14.51 -3.22 2.47
C LEU A 155 15.44 -2.89 1.29
N ILE A 156 16.69 -3.33 1.35
CA ILE A 156 17.71 -2.96 0.37
C ILE A 156 17.66 -3.84 -0.87
N GLY A 157 17.43 -5.10 -0.72
CA GLY A 157 17.34 -6.08 -1.82
C GLY A 157 15.95 -6.73 -1.92
N PRO A 158 15.50 -7.10 -3.10
CA PRO A 158 16.08 -6.80 -4.42
C PRO A 158 15.88 -5.33 -4.82
N SER A 159 16.84 -4.74 -5.51
CA SER A 159 16.74 -3.36 -5.99
C SER A 159 17.50 -3.15 -7.30
N THR A 160 17.18 -2.04 -8.01
CA THR A 160 17.87 -1.67 -9.24
C THR A 160 19.32 -1.19 -9.02
N GLN A 161 19.75 -1.06 -7.79
CA GLN A 161 21.15 -0.77 -7.45
C GLN A 161 22.05 -2.01 -7.56
N ARG A 162 21.47 -3.20 -7.65
CA ARG A 162 22.20 -4.46 -7.85
C ARG A 162 21.82 -5.02 -9.21
N TRP A 163 22.82 -5.42 -9.99
CA TRP A 163 22.60 -6.05 -11.28
C TRP A 163 21.97 -7.43 -11.12
N VAL A 164 21.17 -7.83 -12.12
CA VAL A 164 20.54 -9.15 -12.13
C VAL A 164 21.54 -10.31 -11.92
N PRO A 165 22.75 -10.32 -12.51
CA PRO A 165 23.75 -11.33 -12.20
C PRO A 165 24.13 -11.40 -10.72
N GLU A 166 24.32 -10.25 -10.07
CA GLU A 166 24.63 -10.19 -8.62
C GLU A 166 23.48 -10.74 -7.78
N ILE A 167 22.23 -10.50 -8.20
CA ILE A 167 21.04 -11.04 -7.53
C ILE A 167 20.96 -12.56 -7.74
N MET A 168 21.29 -13.04 -8.93
CA MET A 168 21.23 -14.47 -9.29
C MET A 168 22.38 -15.27 -8.66
N ASP A 169 23.56 -14.66 -8.55
CA ASP A 169 24.75 -15.29 -7.95
C ASP A 169 24.77 -15.21 -6.42
N ALA A 170 24.07 -14.21 -5.85
CA ALA A 170 23.98 -13.98 -4.42
C ALA A 170 22.91 -14.86 -3.75
N ASN A 171 22.83 -16.14 -4.09
CA ASN A 171 21.94 -17.11 -3.41
C ASN A 171 22.43 -17.45 -1.98
N ASP A 172 22.94 -16.47 -1.25
CA ASP A 172 23.19 -16.65 0.17
C ASP A 172 21.86 -16.41 0.92
N PRO A 173 21.23 -17.46 1.48
CA PRO A 173 20.00 -17.32 2.27
C PRO A 173 20.22 -16.49 3.54
N ASN A 174 21.48 -16.17 3.86
CA ASN A 174 21.84 -15.33 5.01
C ASN A 174 22.12 -13.87 4.61
N ASP A 175 22.00 -13.49 3.34
CA ASP A 175 22.16 -12.10 2.91
C ASP A 175 21.06 -11.24 3.55
N GLU A 176 21.45 -10.45 4.55
CA GLU A 176 20.55 -9.59 5.32
C GLU A 176 19.87 -8.50 4.47
N THR A 177 20.41 -8.22 3.27
CA THR A 177 19.83 -7.21 2.37
C THR A 177 18.48 -7.61 1.79
N TYR A 178 18.13 -8.90 1.80
CA TYR A 178 16.83 -9.41 1.37
C TYR A 178 15.75 -9.37 2.46
N PHE A 179 16.12 -8.95 3.67
CA PHE A 179 15.17 -8.82 4.78
C PHE A 179 15.02 -7.38 5.23
N PRO A 180 13.83 -6.95 5.64
CA PRO A 180 13.62 -5.60 6.12
C PRO A 180 14.43 -5.35 7.40
N PHE A 181 15.20 -4.27 7.37
CA PHE A 181 15.94 -3.74 8.52
C PHE A 181 15.15 -2.61 9.18
N MET A 182 15.19 -2.54 10.50
CA MET A 182 14.62 -1.43 11.27
C MET A 182 15.52 -1.04 12.46
N ASN A 183 15.92 0.22 12.48
CA ASN A 183 16.44 0.86 13.69
C ASN A 183 15.25 1.33 14.56
N GLY A 184 14.73 0.42 15.41
CA GLY A 184 13.51 0.66 16.17
C GLY A 184 13.57 1.89 17.08
N GLN A 185 14.74 2.22 17.64
CA GLN A 185 14.90 3.41 18.50
C GLN A 185 14.75 4.70 17.69
N MET A 186 15.38 4.79 16.52
CA MET A 186 15.28 5.96 15.64
C MET A 186 13.86 6.12 15.09
N VAL A 187 13.25 5.02 14.62
CA VAL A 187 11.88 5.04 14.11
C VAL A 187 10.91 5.52 15.20
N PHE A 188 10.99 4.97 16.41
CA PHE A 188 10.12 5.39 17.52
C PHE A 188 10.31 6.86 17.88
N LYS A 189 11.57 7.31 18.04
CA LYS A 189 11.87 8.71 18.39
C LYS A 189 11.26 9.70 17.41
N HIS A 190 11.35 9.44 16.10
CA HIS A 190 10.87 10.37 15.06
C HIS A 190 9.39 10.15 14.68
N ALA A 191 8.75 9.08 15.14
CA ALA A 191 7.32 8.88 14.95
C ALA A 191 6.45 9.64 15.97
N ILE A 192 7.03 10.05 17.10
CA ILE A 192 6.30 10.69 18.21
C ILE A 192 6.63 12.17 18.40
N THR A 193 7.57 12.72 17.62
CA THR A 193 7.91 14.16 17.57
C THR A 193 7.30 14.82 16.35
#